data_d607e8a7494af23bc5ea6d37f7953c1b
#
_entry.id   d607e8a7494af23bc5ea6d37f7953c1b
#
_cell.length_a   1.000
_cell.length_b   1.000
_cell.length_c   1.000
_cell.angle_alpha   90.00
_cell.angle_beta   90.00
_cell.angle_gamma   90.00
#
_symmetry.space_group_name_H-M   'P 1'
#
loop_
_entity.id
_entity.type
_entity.pdbx_description
1 polymer ?
#
loop_
_entity_poly.entity_id
_entity_poly.type
_entity_poly.pdbx_seq_one_letter_code
_entity_poly.pdbx_strand_id
1 'polypeptide(L)'
;MSTSRNLAVWLHEALDRFSADPLRFYLASNLPETADVAFSWHEFQSRVNNDLIGNLGNYVNRVLSFTERYFDGELPRPEAPSAGEVFADFRELEGRYEERMLSIRPREALGELLAMGRRANRFFDAQAPWKSRKENPEEARAALYACAVLLGSIAYHAAPYVPEAVERLQGFFEGPIARVSDLEKLPEDYRVRGAKPPFGRVEDEEVASAEWQLSRAVRGEPDVGG
;
A
#
# COMPACT_ATOMS: atom_id res chain seq x y z
N MET A 1 -25.47 -9.78 1.68
CA MET A 1 -25.26 -11.21 1.38
C MET A 1 -26.19 -12.03 2.25
N SER A 2 -26.80 -13.10 1.73
CA SER A 2 -27.68 -13.99 2.49
C SER A 2 -27.18 -15.42 2.36
N THR A 3 -26.74 -16.01 3.46
CA THR A 3 -26.27 -17.41 3.52
C THR A 3 -27.40 -18.40 3.20
N SER A 4 -28.64 -18.04 3.48
CA SER A 4 -29.81 -18.86 3.18
C SER A 4 -30.17 -18.97 1.67
N ARG A 5 -29.53 -18.15 0.81
CA ARG A 5 -29.69 -18.16 -0.64
C ARG A 5 -28.40 -18.53 -1.39
N ASN A 6 -27.39 -19.10 -0.71
CA ASN A 6 -26.05 -19.37 -1.27
C ASN A 6 -25.37 -18.12 -1.93
N LEU A 7 -25.74 -16.93 -1.48
CA LEU A 7 -25.16 -15.65 -1.94
C LEU A 7 -24.02 -15.20 -1.01
N ALA A 8 -23.15 -16.11 -0.63
CA ALA A 8 -22.00 -15.81 0.21
C ALA A 8 -20.71 -16.15 -0.54
N VAL A 9 -19.74 -15.24 -0.51
CA VAL A 9 -18.36 -15.54 -0.87
C VAL A 9 -17.68 -16.12 0.36
N TRP A 10 -17.25 -17.36 0.26
CA TRP A 10 -16.53 -18.01 1.35
C TRP A 10 -15.06 -17.60 1.33
N LEU A 11 -14.54 -17.21 2.50
CA LEU A 11 -13.16 -16.72 2.61
C LEU A 11 -12.11 -17.74 2.13
N HIS A 12 -12.31 -19.02 2.40
CA HIS A 12 -11.37 -20.05 1.95
C HIS A 12 -11.32 -20.16 0.41
N GLU A 13 -12.47 -20.09 -0.27
CA GLU A 13 -12.53 -20.09 -1.75
C GLU A 13 -11.87 -18.83 -2.35
N ALA A 14 -12.02 -17.69 -1.69
CA ALA A 14 -11.35 -16.47 -2.10
C ALA A 14 -9.83 -16.56 -1.91
N LEU A 15 -9.36 -17.19 -0.82
CA LEU A 15 -7.94 -17.38 -0.53
C LEU A 15 -7.26 -18.41 -1.43
N ASP A 16 -7.99 -19.34 -2.03
CA ASP A 16 -7.47 -20.26 -3.05
C ASP A 16 -7.07 -19.55 -4.35
N ARG A 17 -7.57 -18.31 -4.56
CA ARG A 17 -7.36 -17.50 -5.78
C ARG A 17 -6.53 -16.26 -5.56
N PHE A 18 -6.79 -15.57 -4.47
CA PHE A 18 -6.19 -14.27 -4.17
C PHE A 18 -5.40 -14.36 -2.87
N SER A 19 -4.25 -13.71 -2.84
CA SER A 19 -3.47 -13.59 -1.59
C SER A 19 -4.25 -12.83 -0.51
N ALA A 20 -3.87 -13.03 0.76
CA ALA A 20 -4.61 -12.50 1.89
C ALA A 20 -4.63 -10.97 1.96
N ASP A 21 -3.53 -10.31 1.62
CA ASP A 21 -3.41 -8.85 1.72
C ASP A 21 -4.42 -8.07 0.86
N PRO A 22 -4.60 -8.33 -0.45
CA PRO A 22 -5.63 -7.67 -1.26
C PRO A 22 -7.05 -7.89 -0.73
N LEU A 23 -7.38 -9.11 -0.28
CA LEU A 23 -8.67 -9.40 0.31
C LEU A 23 -8.88 -8.63 1.61
N ARG A 24 -7.87 -8.62 2.49
CA ARG A 24 -7.90 -7.88 3.76
C ARG A 24 -8.05 -6.38 3.54
N PHE A 25 -7.30 -5.82 2.58
CA PHE A 25 -7.41 -4.42 2.18
C PHE A 25 -8.82 -4.06 1.71
N TYR A 26 -9.40 -4.87 0.81
CA TYR A 26 -10.75 -4.66 0.30
C TYR A 26 -11.80 -4.75 1.40
N LEU A 27 -11.74 -5.78 2.25
CA LEU A 27 -12.66 -5.93 3.37
C LEU A 27 -12.57 -4.75 4.34
N ALA A 28 -11.36 -4.27 4.63
CA ALA A 28 -11.17 -3.08 5.47
C ALA A 28 -11.73 -1.81 4.83
N SER A 29 -11.63 -1.67 3.50
CA SER A 29 -12.19 -0.53 2.76
C SER A 29 -13.73 -0.53 2.73
N ASN A 30 -14.34 -1.68 2.98
CA ASN A 30 -15.79 -1.92 2.94
C ASN A 30 -16.38 -2.33 4.29
N LEU A 31 -15.71 -2.01 5.40
CA LEU A 31 -16.28 -2.25 6.72
C LEU A 31 -17.60 -1.48 6.90
N PRO A 32 -18.64 -2.11 7.44
CA PRO A 32 -19.96 -1.52 7.62
C PRO A 32 -20.00 -0.58 8.85
N GLU A 33 -19.24 0.52 8.79
CA GLU A 33 -19.19 1.50 9.89
C GLU A 33 -20.47 2.33 10.01
N THR A 34 -21.20 2.52 8.90
CA THR A 34 -22.39 3.37 8.84
C THR A 34 -23.55 2.76 8.08
N ALA A 35 -23.35 1.76 7.24
CA ALA A 35 -24.36 1.11 6.41
C ALA A 35 -23.90 -0.28 5.97
N ASP A 36 -24.84 -1.16 5.67
CA ASP A 36 -24.56 -2.48 5.09
C ASP A 36 -23.84 -2.34 3.75
N VAL A 37 -22.81 -3.13 3.54
CA VAL A 37 -22.00 -3.16 2.32
C VAL A 37 -22.10 -4.54 1.68
N ALA A 38 -22.40 -4.57 0.37
CA ALA A 38 -22.38 -5.80 -0.41
C ALA A 38 -20.97 -6.06 -0.96
N PHE A 39 -20.53 -7.32 -0.92
CA PHE A 39 -19.30 -7.74 -1.57
C PHE A 39 -19.50 -7.77 -3.10
N SER A 40 -18.50 -7.28 -3.86
CA SER A 40 -18.45 -7.33 -5.31
C SER A 40 -17.04 -7.61 -5.79
N TRP A 41 -16.85 -8.60 -6.67
CA TRP A 41 -15.56 -8.93 -7.27
C TRP A 41 -15.03 -7.79 -8.15
N HIS A 42 -15.90 -7.11 -8.89
CA HIS A 42 -15.50 -5.93 -9.67
C HIS A 42 -15.05 -4.77 -8.80
N GLU A 43 -15.71 -4.54 -7.66
CA GLU A 43 -15.27 -3.51 -6.72
C GLU A 43 -13.96 -3.92 -6.04
N PHE A 44 -13.79 -5.20 -5.68
CA PHE A 44 -12.53 -5.75 -5.19
C PHE A 44 -11.38 -5.46 -6.16
N GLN A 45 -11.54 -5.84 -7.44
CA GLN A 45 -10.54 -5.58 -8.48
C GLN A 45 -10.24 -4.08 -8.60
N SER A 46 -11.27 -3.25 -8.68
CA SER A 46 -11.12 -1.80 -8.81
C SER A 46 -10.35 -1.20 -7.63
N ARG A 47 -10.70 -1.55 -6.40
CA ARG A 47 -10.02 -1.06 -5.20
C ARG A 47 -8.58 -1.55 -5.12
N VAL A 48 -8.34 -2.83 -5.37
CA VAL A 48 -6.99 -3.38 -5.35
C VAL A 48 -6.12 -2.74 -6.44
N ASN A 49 -6.59 -2.69 -7.67
CA ASN A 49 -5.79 -2.18 -8.78
C ASN A 49 -5.55 -0.67 -8.71
N ASN A 50 -6.54 0.13 -8.28
CA ASN A 50 -6.41 1.59 -8.27
C ASN A 50 -5.85 2.12 -6.94
N ASP A 51 -6.40 1.69 -5.80
CA ASP A 51 -6.05 2.26 -4.50
C ASP A 51 -4.83 1.57 -3.90
N LEU A 52 -4.76 0.24 -3.90
CA LEU A 52 -3.63 -0.48 -3.34
C LEU A 52 -2.43 -0.44 -4.28
N ILE A 53 -2.57 -0.89 -5.52
CA ILE A 53 -1.46 -1.01 -6.48
C ILE A 53 -1.15 0.34 -7.11
N GLY A 54 -2.15 1.02 -7.68
CA GLY A 54 -1.97 2.28 -8.40
C GLY A 54 -1.52 3.45 -7.53
N ASN A 55 -1.82 3.43 -6.24
CA ASN A 55 -1.40 4.46 -5.29
C ASN A 55 -0.22 3.98 -4.43
N LEU A 56 -0.44 3.05 -3.48
CA LEU A 56 0.60 2.63 -2.53
C LEU A 56 1.69 1.81 -3.21
N GLY A 57 1.32 0.80 -3.99
CA GLY A 57 2.25 -0.08 -4.71
C GLY A 57 3.11 0.67 -5.73
N ASN A 58 2.51 1.64 -6.45
CA ASN A 58 3.23 2.51 -7.38
C ASN A 58 4.30 3.33 -6.66
N TYR A 59 3.97 3.92 -5.49
CA TYR A 59 4.94 4.68 -4.72
C TYR A 59 6.10 3.82 -4.24
N VAL A 60 5.81 2.65 -3.65
CA VAL A 60 6.81 1.67 -3.24
C VAL A 60 7.76 1.35 -4.38
N ASN A 61 7.20 0.92 -5.52
CA ASN A 61 8.00 0.50 -6.68
C ASN A 61 8.87 1.64 -7.22
N ARG A 62 8.35 2.86 -7.29
CA ARG A 62 9.11 4.04 -7.77
C ARG A 62 10.31 4.36 -6.87
N VAL A 63 10.09 4.43 -5.56
CA VAL A 63 11.17 4.76 -4.61
C VAL A 63 12.24 3.70 -4.63
N LEU A 64 11.86 2.43 -4.46
CA LEU A 64 12.82 1.32 -4.37
C LEU A 64 13.58 1.11 -5.68
N SER A 65 12.88 1.00 -6.81
CA SER A 65 13.52 0.76 -8.11
C SER A 65 14.42 1.91 -8.53
N PHE A 66 14.04 3.15 -8.21
CA PHE A 66 14.86 4.31 -8.55
C PHE A 66 16.12 4.38 -7.70
N THR A 67 16.01 4.10 -6.39
CA THR A 67 17.13 4.03 -5.47
C THR A 67 18.12 2.94 -5.89
N GLU A 68 17.64 1.74 -6.15
CA GLU A 68 18.48 0.62 -6.55
C GLU A 68 19.17 0.85 -7.90
N ARG A 69 18.43 1.36 -8.89
CA ARG A 69 18.93 1.54 -10.25
C ARG A 69 19.96 2.67 -10.40
N TYR A 70 19.84 3.74 -9.64
CA TYR A 70 20.60 4.98 -9.87
C TYR A 70 21.50 5.40 -8.73
N PHE A 71 21.35 4.77 -7.55
CA PHE A 71 22.15 5.08 -6.35
C PHE A 71 22.67 3.81 -5.67
N ASP A 72 22.77 2.71 -6.40
CA ASP A 72 23.28 1.42 -5.91
C ASP A 72 22.58 0.94 -4.61
N GLY A 73 21.33 1.36 -4.43
CA GLY A 73 20.55 1.06 -3.25
C GLY A 73 20.90 1.89 -2.00
N GLU A 74 21.73 2.90 -2.10
CA GLU A 74 22.20 3.66 -0.94
C GLU A 74 21.66 5.09 -0.93
N LEU A 75 21.03 5.48 0.19
CA LEU A 75 20.50 6.82 0.43
C LEU A 75 21.01 7.32 1.79
N PRO A 76 22.18 7.97 1.85
CA PRO A 76 22.71 8.56 3.06
C PRO A 76 21.81 9.72 3.52
N ARG A 77 21.73 9.91 4.83
CA ARG A 77 20.97 11.02 5.42
C ARG A 77 21.58 12.36 5.01
N PRO A 78 20.80 13.27 4.39
CA PRO A 78 21.32 14.58 4.03
C PRO A 78 21.52 15.46 5.28
N GLU A 79 22.49 16.37 5.23
CA GLU A 79 22.74 17.35 6.31
C GLU A 79 21.52 18.26 6.54
N ALA A 80 20.79 18.62 5.47
CA ALA A 80 19.56 19.39 5.54
C ALA A 80 18.48 18.69 4.70
N PRO A 81 17.50 18.03 5.32
CA PRO A 81 16.39 17.44 4.56
C PRO A 81 15.50 18.55 3.96
N SER A 82 15.42 18.60 2.64
CA SER A 82 14.60 19.55 1.87
C SER A 82 13.10 19.16 1.85
N ALA A 83 12.59 18.61 2.95
CA ALA A 83 11.28 17.98 2.99
C ALA A 83 10.34 18.52 4.09
N GLY A 84 10.61 19.73 4.62
CA GLY A 84 9.91 20.28 5.79
C GLY A 84 8.39 20.32 5.63
N GLU A 85 7.88 20.79 4.51
CA GLU A 85 6.43 20.89 4.24
C GLU A 85 5.78 19.50 4.13
N VAL A 86 6.33 18.57 3.36
CA VAL A 86 5.75 17.23 3.21
C VAL A 86 5.79 16.44 4.50
N PHE A 87 6.81 16.63 5.33
CA PHE A 87 6.87 15.99 6.64
C PHE A 87 5.84 16.57 7.61
N ALA A 88 5.54 17.88 7.53
CA ALA A 88 4.45 18.48 8.30
C ALA A 88 3.09 17.89 7.89
N ASP A 89 2.81 17.80 6.59
CA ASP A 89 1.60 17.18 6.05
C ASP A 89 1.46 15.73 6.52
N PHE A 90 2.58 14.98 6.53
CA PHE A 90 2.55 13.58 6.97
C PHE A 90 2.26 13.44 8.45
N ARG A 91 2.84 14.27 9.33
CA ARG A 91 2.51 14.25 10.77
C ARG A 91 1.03 14.52 11.02
N GLU A 92 0.44 15.42 10.24
CA GLU A 92 -0.99 15.69 10.33
C GLU A 92 -1.83 14.49 9.89
N LEU A 93 -1.45 13.83 8.77
CA LEU A 93 -2.09 12.61 8.29
C LEU A 93 -1.93 11.45 9.27
N GLU A 94 -0.75 11.27 9.87
CA GLU A 94 -0.47 10.28 10.92
C GLU A 94 -1.37 10.50 12.14
N GLY A 95 -1.48 11.76 12.61
CA GLY A 95 -2.34 12.10 13.74
C GLY A 95 -3.82 11.79 13.48
N ARG A 96 -4.34 12.12 12.27
CA ARG A 96 -5.71 11.78 11.89
C ARG A 96 -5.90 10.25 11.79
N TYR A 97 -4.94 9.54 11.20
CA TYR A 97 -4.98 8.08 11.15
C TYR A 97 -5.07 7.47 12.54
N GLU A 98 -4.21 7.87 13.46
CA GLU A 98 -4.21 7.39 14.85
C GLU A 98 -5.54 7.68 15.56
N GLU A 99 -6.08 8.89 15.41
CA GLU A 99 -7.40 9.25 15.94
C GLU A 99 -8.51 8.33 15.45
N ARG A 100 -8.52 8.02 14.12
CA ARG A 100 -9.51 7.10 13.54
C ARG A 100 -9.35 5.68 14.06
N MET A 101 -8.12 5.19 14.18
CA MET A 101 -7.86 3.85 14.72
C MET A 101 -8.28 3.74 16.19
N LEU A 102 -7.95 4.72 17.02
CA LEU A 102 -8.37 4.78 18.43
C LEU A 102 -9.89 4.87 18.59
N SER A 103 -10.56 5.51 17.63
CA SER A 103 -12.02 5.61 17.59
C SER A 103 -12.72 4.38 16.98
N ILE A 104 -11.98 3.31 16.69
CA ILE A 104 -12.48 2.06 16.05
C ILE A 104 -13.14 2.36 14.70
N ARG A 105 -12.48 3.19 13.88
CA ARG A 105 -12.88 3.57 12.52
C ARG A 105 -11.81 3.19 11.50
N PRO A 106 -11.49 1.90 11.34
CA PRO A 106 -10.39 1.46 10.50
C PRO A 106 -10.59 1.77 9.01
N ARG A 107 -11.83 1.85 8.52
CA ARG A 107 -12.14 2.27 7.15
C ARG A 107 -11.77 3.74 6.92
N GLU A 108 -12.10 4.64 7.85
CA GLU A 108 -11.71 6.04 7.77
C GLU A 108 -10.19 6.20 7.89
N ALA A 109 -9.53 5.43 8.78
CA ALA A 109 -8.08 5.40 8.90
C ALA A 109 -7.40 4.94 7.61
N LEU A 110 -7.96 3.94 6.90
CA LEU A 110 -7.48 3.54 5.59
C LEU A 110 -7.56 4.70 4.57
N GLY A 111 -8.58 5.54 4.66
CA GLY A 111 -8.70 6.77 3.85
C GLY A 111 -7.52 7.74 4.06
N GLU A 112 -7.05 7.91 5.31
CA GLU A 112 -5.87 8.72 5.63
C GLU A 112 -4.57 8.08 5.10
N LEU A 113 -4.43 6.75 5.22
CA LEU A 113 -3.30 6.02 4.62
C LEU A 113 -3.24 6.23 3.09
N LEU A 114 -4.37 6.15 2.41
CA LEU A 114 -4.43 6.41 0.97
C LEU A 114 -4.12 7.87 0.64
N ALA A 115 -4.44 8.81 1.53
CA ALA A 115 -4.05 10.22 1.39
C ALA A 115 -2.52 10.39 1.54
N MET A 116 -1.87 9.67 2.47
CA MET A 116 -0.40 9.62 2.57
C MET A 116 0.22 9.15 1.25
N GLY A 117 -0.28 8.05 0.67
CA GLY A 117 0.19 7.54 -0.62
C GLY A 117 0.08 8.57 -1.75
N ARG A 118 -1.07 9.24 -1.87
CA ARG A 118 -1.26 10.31 -2.86
C ARG A 118 -0.33 11.50 -2.63
N ARG A 119 -0.12 11.90 -1.37
CA ARG A 119 0.79 13.01 -1.04
C ARG A 119 2.25 12.66 -1.35
N ALA A 120 2.66 11.44 -1.04
CA ALA A 120 3.99 10.92 -1.33
C ALA A 120 4.28 10.84 -2.84
N ASN A 121 3.32 10.34 -3.64
CA ASN A 121 3.46 10.31 -5.10
C ASN A 121 3.61 11.73 -5.68
N ARG A 122 2.79 12.70 -5.23
CA ARG A 122 2.94 14.11 -5.65
C ARG A 122 4.28 14.70 -5.26
N PHE A 123 4.80 14.38 -4.08
CA PHE A 123 6.12 14.83 -3.66
C PHE A 123 7.22 14.25 -4.57
N PHE A 124 7.19 12.95 -4.84
CA PHE A 124 8.13 12.30 -5.75
C PHE A 124 8.12 12.96 -7.14
N ASP A 125 6.92 13.25 -7.68
CA ASP A 125 6.76 13.90 -8.98
C ASP A 125 7.31 15.34 -8.97
N ALA A 126 7.06 16.10 -7.90
CA ALA A 126 7.55 17.48 -7.76
C ALA A 126 9.09 17.52 -7.63
N GLN A 127 9.69 16.59 -6.89
CA GLN A 127 11.15 16.50 -6.76
C GLN A 127 11.83 16.03 -8.05
N ALA A 128 11.11 15.34 -8.92
CA ALA A 128 11.57 14.85 -10.22
C ALA A 128 13.02 14.29 -10.20
N PRO A 129 13.33 13.30 -9.33
CA PRO A 129 14.70 12.83 -9.13
C PRO A 129 15.35 12.29 -10.40
N TRP A 130 14.56 11.92 -11.42
CA TRP A 130 15.05 11.54 -12.75
C TRP A 130 15.69 12.69 -13.53
N LYS A 131 15.35 13.95 -13.19
CA LYS A 131 15.97 15.16 -13.76
C LYS A 131 17.17 15.57 -12.92
N SER A 132 16.95 15.83 -11.61
CA SER A 132 17.98 16.37 -10.71
C SER A 132 19.22 15.44 -10.61
N ARG A 133 19.07 14.12 -10.71
CA ARG A 133 20.23 13.19 -10.65
C ARG A 133 21.31 13.45 -11.71
N LYS A 134 20.99 14.10 -12.83
CA LYS A 134 21.95 14.42 -13.89
C LYS A 134 22.67 15.73 -13.64
N GLU A 135 22.00 16.68 -13.01
CA GLU A 135 22.48 18.04 -12.79
C GLU A 135 23.04 18.22 -11.38
N ASN A 136 22.36 17.65 -10.39
CA ASN A 136 22.73 17.69 -8.98
C ASN A 136 22.40 16.35 -8.30
N PRO A 137 23.29 15.34 -8.35
CA PRO A 137 23.05 14.03 -7.74
C PRO A 137 22.75 14.06 -6.24
N GLU A 138 23.33 15.01 -5.51
CA GLU A 138 23.12 15.14 -4.05
C GLU A 138 21.71 15.62 -3.73
N GLU A 139 21.14 16.52 -4.52
CA GLU A 139 19.75 16.94 -4.39
C GLU A 139 18.80 15.78 -4.66
N ALA A 140 19.09 14.98 -5.69
CA ALA A 140 18.30 13.78 -5.99
C ALA A 140 18.39 12.74 -4.85
N ARG A 141 19.57 12.55 -4.23
CA ARG A 141 19.72 11.69 -3.06
C ARG A 141 18.91 12.19 -1.88
N ALA A 142 18.98 13.48 -1.57
CA ALA A 142 18.24 14.10 -0.48
C ALA A 142 16.72 13.94 -0.68
N ALA A 143 16.23 14.16 -1.91
CA ALA A 143 14.82 13.94 -2.24
C ALA A 143 14.40 12.47 -2.08
N LEU A 144 15.24 11.52 -2.52
CA LEU A 144 14.95 10.09 -2.39
C LEU A 144 15.04 9.60 -0.94
N TYR A 145 15.97 10.14 -0.15
CA TYR A 145 15.99 9.87 1.29
C TYR A 145 14.67 10.29 1.94
N ALA A 146 14.19 11.51 1.64
CA ALA A 146 12.88 11.95 2.11
C ALA A 146 11.75 11.01 1.64
N CYS A 147 11.79 10.56 0.38
CA CYS A 147 10.83 9.58 -0.13
C CYS A 147 10.90 8.24 0.61
N ALA A 148 12.09 7.78 0.99
CA ALA A 148 12.24 6.56 1.79
C ALA A 148 11.66 6.72 3.20
N VAL A 149 11.82 7.89 3.82
CA VAL A 149 11.17 8.23 5.11
C VAL A 149 9.64 8.16 4.99
N LEU A 150 9.07 8.80 3.96
CA LEU A 150 7.62 8.75 3.71
C LEU A 150 7.14 7.31 3.45
N LEU A 151 7.94 6.51 2.74
CA LEU A 151 7.64 5.10 2.51
C LEU A 151 7.64 4.30 3.81
N GLY A 152 8.58 4.56 4.72
CA GLY A 152 8.60 3.97 6.06
C GLY A 152 7.33 4.27 6.85
N SER A 153 6.89 5.53 6.83
CA SER A 153 5.64 5.95 7.46
C SER A 153 4.42 5.24 6.84
N ILE A 154 4.32 5.20 5.51
CA ILE A 154 3.24 4.47 4.81
C ILE A 154 3.25 3.00 5.20
N ALA A 155 4.39 2.33 5.21
CA ALA A 155 4.52 0.92 5.58
C ALA A 155 4.06 0.65 7.02
N TYR A 156 4.46 1.52 7.95
CA TYR A 156 4.04 1.41 9.35
C TYR A 156 2.50 1.42 9.48
N HIS A 157 1.84 2.38 8.82
CA HIS A 157 0.38 2.53 8.89
C HIS A 157 -0.38 1.52 8.01
N ALA A 158 0.29 0.92 7.02
CA ALA A 158 -0.27 -0.12 6.16
C ALA A 158 -0.29 -1.51 6.80
N ALA A 159 0.53 -1.75 7.84
CA ALA A 159 0.66 -3.07 8.48
C ALA A 159 -0.67 -3.72 8.92
N PRO A 160 -1.67 -3.01 9.46
CA PRO A 160 -2.95 -3.62 9.80
C PRO A 160 -3.75 -4.13 8.59
N TYR A 161 -3.51 -3.58 7.39
CA TYR A 161 -4.27 -3.84 6.17
C TYR A 161 -3.58 -4.83 5.23
N VAL A 162 -2.25 -4.76 5.13
CA VAL A 162 -1.43 -5.55 4.20
C VAL A 162 -0.14 -6.05 4.88
N PRO A 163 -0.27 -6.88 5.94
CA PRO A 163 0.88 -7.28 6.78
C PRO A 163 1.97 -8.01 6.01
N GLU A 164 1.62 -8.92 5.09
CA GLU A 164 2.61 -9.69 4.32
C GLU A 164 3.41 -8.80 3.36
N ALA A 165 2.77 -7.81 2.73
CA ALA A 165 3.45 -6.86 1.87
C ALA A 165 4.39 -5.96 2.66
N VAL A 166 3.99 -5.54 3.88
CA VAL A 166 4.85 -4.75 4.78
C VAL A 166 6.04 -5.57 5.24
N GLU A 167 5.87 -6.84 5.60
CA GLU A 167 6.97 -7.74 5.96
C GLU A 167 7.97 -7.90 4.81
N ARG A 168 7.49 -8.14 3.58
CA ARG A 168 8.33 -8.18 2.38
C ARG A 168 9.05 -6.86 2.14
N LEU A 169 8.36 -5.73 2.33
CA LEU A 169 8.95 -4.40 2.19
C LEU A 169 10.07 -4.16 3.21
N GLN A 170 9.88 -4.56 4.46
CA GLN A 170 10.93 -4.50 5.49
C GLN A 170 12.17 -5.30 5.09
N GLY A 171 11.99 -6.45 4.43
CA GLY A 171 13.09 -7.26 3.91
C GLY A 171 13.93 -6.59 2.82
N PHE A 172 13.44 -5.53 2.15
CA PHE A 172 14.20 -4.76 1.18
C PHE A 172 15.04 -3.64 1.82
N PHE A 173 14.76 -3.26 3.07
CA PHE A 173 15.50 -2.25 3.81
C PHE A 173 16.48 -2.88 4.80
N GLU A 174 17.73 -2.45 4.76
CA GLU A 174 18.68 -2.71 5.84
C GLU A 174 18.51 -1.61 6.91
N GLY A 175 17.67 -1.87 7.91
CA GLY A 175 17.40 -0.96 9.00
C GLY A 175 15.93 -0.79 9.34
N PRO A 176 15.60 -0.08 10.42
CA PRO A 176 14.22 0.08 10.86
C PRO A 176 13.42 0.99 9.93
N ILE A 177 12.18 0.60 9.66
CA ILE A 177 11.17 1.48 9.09
C ILE A 177 10.60 2.34 10.22
N ALA A 178 10.67 3.66 10.09
CA ALA A 178 10.20 4.62 11.07
C ALA A 178 9.13 5.56 10.49
N ARG A 179 8.29 6.10 11.37
CA ARG A 179 7.28 7.11 11.02
C ARG A 179 7.93 8.48 10.86
N VAL A 180 7.28 9.36 10.08
CA VAL A 180 7.70 10.78 10.02
C VAL A 180 7.62 11.45 11.41
N SER A 181 6.70 11.02 12.28
CA SER A 181 6.61 11.50 13.66
C SER A 181 7.80 11.07 14.54
N ASP A 182 8.56 10.06 14.15
CA ASP A 182 9.70 9.51 14.89
C ASP A 182 11.03 9.88 14.21
N LEU A 183 11.21 11.13 13.80
CA LEU A 183 12.38 11.60 13.02
C LEU A 183 13.72 11.31 13.70
N GLU A 184 13.79 11.31 15.03
CA GLU A 184 15.00 10.98 15.80
C GLU A 184 15.41 9.51 15.68
N LYS A 185 14.50 8.63 15.25
CA LYS A 185 14.74 7.20 15.05
C LYS A 185 15.11 6.87 13.60
N LEU A 186 15.14 7.87 12.72
CA LEU A 186 15.49 7.63 11.32
C LEU A 186 16.95 7.16 11.21
N PRO A 187 17.22 6.20 10.32
CA PRO A 187 18.58 5.72 10.10
C PRO A 187 19.47 6.81 9.48
N GLU A 188 20.78 6.70 9.72
CA GLU A 188 21.79 7.55 9.07
C GLU A 188 21.82 7.32 7.56
N ASP A 189 21.50 6.09 7.11
CA ASP A 189 21.35 5.73 5.72
C ASP A 189 20.20 4.73 5.54
N TYR A 190 19.54 4.80 4.38
CA TYR A 190 18.68 3.73 3.90
C TYR A 190 19.44 2.91 2.87
N ARG A 191 19.34 1.59 3.02
CA ARG A 191 19.85 0.64 2.04
C ARG A 191 18.71 -0.22 1.52
N VAL A 192 18.62 -0.29 0.20
CA VAL A 192 17.56 -1.01 -0.51
C VAL A 192 18.19 -2.07 -1.39
N ARG A 193 17.72 -3.32 -1.29
CA ARG A 193 18.23 -4.43 -2.10
C ARG A 193 17.12 -5.38 -2.53
N GLY A 194 17.19 -5.81 -3.79
CA GLY A 194 16.32 -6.84 -4.34
C GLY A 194 14.85 -6.43 -4.45
N ALA A 195 14.61 -5.13 -4.64
CA ALA A 195 13.27 -4.55 -4.70
C ALA A 195 12.39 -5.21 -5.76
N LYS A 196 11.17 -5.57 -5.36
CA LYS A 196 10.13 -6.13 -6.24
C LYS A 196 8.80 -5.44 -5.95
N PRO A 197 7.89 -5.36 -6.94
CA PRO A 197 6.53 -4.87 -6.71
C PRO A 197 5.87 -5.65 -5.56
N PRO A 198 5.28 -4.96 -4.57
CA PRO A 198 4.70 -5.63 -3.40
C PRO A 198 3.41 -6.39 -3.70
N PHE A 199 2.72 -6.04 -4.79
CA PHE A 199 1.42 -6.60 -5.18
C PHE A 199 1.39 -6.97 -6.65
N GLY A 200 0.70 -8.10 -6.96
CA GLY A 200 0.27 -8.45 -8.31
C GLY A 200 -1.07 -7.80 -8.64
N ARG A 201 -1.29 -7.52 -9.92
CA ARG A 201 -2.55 -7.00 -10.41
C ARG A 201 -3.63 -8.09 -10.37
N VAL A 202 -4.85 -7.70 -10.10
CA VAL A 202 -6.03 -8.56 -10.24
C VAL A 202 -6.54 -8.43 -11.68
N GLU A 203 -6.48 -9.52 -12.44
CA GLU A 203 -6.83 -9.54 -13.86
C GLU A 203 -8.32 -9.83 -14.07
N ASP A 204 -8.84 -9.44 -15.26
CA ASP A 204 -10.27 -9.60 -15.59
C ASP A 204 -10.71 -11.08 -15.60
N GLU A 205 -9.82 -11.98 -16.04
CA GLU A 205 -10.07 -13.43 -16.07
C GLU A 205 -10.24 -14.01 -14.65
N GLU A 206 -9.48 -13.50 -13.67
CA GLU A 206 -9.58 -13.94 -12.27
C GLU A 206 -10.94 -13.54 -11.68
N VAL A 207 -11.39 -12.32 -11.97
CA VAL A 207 -12.70 -11.81 -11.55
C VAL A 207 -13.82 -12.61 -12.21
N ALA A 208 -13.78 -12.79 -13.53
CA ALA A 208 -14.78 -13.55 -14.28
C ALA A 208 -14.90 -15.00 -13.78
N SER A 209 -13.77 -15.63 -13.46
CA SER A 209 -13.73 -16.98 -12.88
C SER A 209 -14.37 -17.03 -11.49
N ALA A 210 -14.11 -16.04 -10.63
CA ALA A 210 -14.70 -15.95 -9.29
C ALA A 210 -16.22 -15.71 -9.34
N GLU A 211 -16.71 -14.86 -10.25
CA GLU A 211 -18.14 -14.61 -10.47
C GLU A 211 -18.88 -15.83 -11.03
N TRP A 212 -18.25 -16.55 -11.96
CA TRP A 212 -18.81 -17.77 -12.53
C TRP A 212 -19.04 -18.84 -11.44
N GLN A 213 -18.08 -19.05 -10.53
CA GLN A 213 -18.24 -19.99 -9.41
C GLN A 213 -19.36 -19.55 -8.46
N LEU A 214 -19.39 -18.26 -8.08
CA LEU A 214 -20.48 -17.74 -7.25
C LEU A 214 -21.84 -17.99 -7.91
N SER A 215 -21.94 -17.78 -9.23
CA SER A 215 -23.18 -18.01 -9.98
C SER A 215 -23.62 -19.47 -10.01
N ARG A 216 -22.66 -20.41 -10.05
CA ARG A 216 -22.94 -21.86 -9.97
C ARG A 216 -23.40 -22.26 -8.58
N ALA A 217 -22.74 -21.78 -7.54
CA ALA A 217 -23.13 -22.02 -6.15
C ALA A 217 -24.58 -21.55 -5.90
N VAL A 218 -24.97 -20.41 -6.48
CA VAL A 218 -26.35 -19.89 -6.42
C VAL A 218 -27.35 -20.83 -7.11
N ARG A 219 -26.96 -21.48 -8.21
CA ARG A 219 -27.81 -22.45 -8.95
C ARG A 219 -27.81 -23.84 -8.33
N GLY A 220 -27.02 -24.10 -7.29
CA GLY A 220 -26.90 -25.42 -6.66
C GLY A 220 -26.20 -26.46 -7.53
N GLU A 221 -25.36 -26.04 -8.47
CA GLU A 221 -24.56 -26.90 -9.33
C GLU A 221 -23.35 -27.44 -8.56
N PRO A 222 -23.02 -28.74 -8.64
CA PRO A 222 -21.88 -29.30 -7.93
C PRO A 222 -20.56 -28.68 -8.42
N ASP A 223 -19.60 -28.58 -7.51
CA ASP A 223 -18.24 -28.13 -7.84
C ASP A 223 -17.59 -29.16 -8.78
N VAL A 224 -17.19 -28.73 -9.98
CA VAL A 224 -16.46 -29.55 -10.93
C VAL A 224 -14.98 -29.27 -10.65
N GLY A 225 -14.52 -29.81 -9.52
CA GLY A 225 -13.10 -29.84 -9.21
C GLY A 225 -12.35 -30.60 -10.30
N GLY A 226 -11.47 -29.91 -11.01
CA GLY A 226 -10.49 -30.48 -11.92
C GLY A 226 -9.24 -30.90 -11.14
#